data_f5c9da05e597ccae048f3f41fcc65feb
#
_entry.id   f5c9da05e597ccae048f3f41fcc65feb
#
_cell.length_a   1.000
_cell.length_b   1.000
_cell.length_c   1.000
_cell.angle_alpha   90.00
_cell.angle_beta   90.00
_cell.angle_gamma   90.00
#
_symmetry.space_group_name_H-M   'P 1'
#
loop_
_entity.id
_entity.type
_entity.pdbx_description
1 polymer ?
#
loop_
_entity_poly.entity_id
_entity_poly.type
_entity_poly.pdbx_seq_one_letter_code
_entity_poly.pdbx_strand_id
1 'polypeptide(L)'
;MYRFLIVDDEYYIRRHIRCSIPWEDYDFQYAGEASNVYQAMEFLEHNAVELILLDISMPGQSGMDLLKLLDEEKHPRPHVIILTGFATFEYAREALKFGVSDYLLKPIRPETLTAAITSLKAELDRESSRAKALLQLEWTSAAIEQETRRNFFRNLYTGHIPDRANELLETYGIRPSSRYLILILDTISKNGHDRHDGQKQADRLAVNNCVEQLLAPACFYLITPDGYGRSVILLENLPASISGQELTSRLQALVRERFHLSLLSGYSISASGNAGDILAAYQNSLQFFWLRTIYGETIDISQVLMPSLPVLDSLSALNNRLRLDLSGRQEAAMLHNLDRIFILLKKHLFPIQALESEIVSLMGMAIHHAAEK
;
A
#
# COMPACT_ATOMS: atom_id res chain seq x y z
N MET A 1 18.88 21.92 8.94
CA MET A 1 19.15 23.25 9.56
C MET A 1 17.90 23.69 10.28
N TYR A 2 18.02 24.05 11.55
CA TYR A 2 16.95 24.57 12.39
C TYR A 2 16.79 26.06 12.16
N ARG A 3 15.56 26.55 12.13
CA ARG A 3 15.28 27.98 11.88
C ARG A 3 15.08 28.71 13.20
N PHE A 4 15.57 29.95 13.30
CA PHE A 4 15.38 30.75 14.52
C PHE A 4 14.86 32.14 14.23
N LEU A 5 14.05 32.65 15.20
CA LEU A 5 13.51 34.01 15.24
C LEU A 5 14.15 34.76 16.40
N ILE A 6 14.48 36.04 16.19
CA ILE A 6 14.93 36.95 17.26
C ILE A 6 13.79 37.91 17.58
N VAL A 7 13.41 37.99 18.87
CA VAL A 7 12.34 38.89 19.36
C VAL A 7 12.93 39.78 20.44
N ASP A 8 13.12 41.04 20.11
CA ASP A 8 13.73 42.07 20.99
C ASP A 8 13.34 43.44 20.45
N ASP A 9 12.97 44.39 21.28
CA ASP A 9 12.57 45.73 20.81
C ASP A 9 13.77 46.54 20.31
N GLU A 10 14.96 46.28 20.80
CA GLU A 10 16.17 47.00 20.45
C GLU A 10 16.80 46.47 19.15
N TYR A 11 16.77 47.26 18.05
CA TYR A 11 17.35 46.88 16.77
C TYR A 11 18.83 46.47 16.85
N TYR A 12 19.63 47.21 17.65
CA TYR A 12 21.08 46.93 17.76
C TYR A 12 21.35 45.61 18.47
N ILE A 13 20.50 45.18 19.39
CA ILE A 13 20.60 43.91 20.08
C ILE A 13 20.26 42.77 19.09
N ARG A 14 19.18 42.87 18.33
CA ARG A 14 18.83 41.88 17.29
C ARG A 14 19.96 41.69 16.30
N ARG A 15 20.53 42.81 15.82
CA ARG A 15 21.68 42.77 14.89
C ARG A 15 22.93 42.16 15.54
N HIS A 16 23.21 42.52 16.82
CA HIS A 16 24.33 41.95 17.56
C HIS A 16 24.20 40.41 17.68
N ILE A 17 23.08 39.92 18.12
CA ILE A 17 22.79 38.48 18.26
C ILE A 17 23.01 37.77 16.93
N ARG A 18 22.43 38.31 15.85
CA ARG A 18 22.55 37.74 14.53
C ARG A 18 24.01 37.60 14.05
N CYS A 19 24.86 38.55 14.43
CA CYS A 19 26.27 38.57 14.01
C CYS A 19 27.24 38.00 15.05
N SER A 20 26.78 37.59 16.23
CA SER A 20 27.63 37.19 17.36
C SER A 20 28.35 35.85 17.15
N ILE A 21 27.73 34.95 16.42
CA ILE A 21 28.28 33.61 16.16
C ILE A 21 27.99 33.22 14.69
N PRO A 22 28.77 32.30 14.11
CA PRO A 22 28.47 31.70 12.81
C PRO A 22 27.37 30.63 12.97
N TRP A 23 26.12 31.03 12.92
CA TRP A 23 24.94 30.20 13.18
C TRP A 23 24.90 28.93 12.32
N GLU A 24 25.36 29.02 11.08
CA GLU A 24 25.38 27.92 10.14
C GLU A 24 26.30 26.77 10.60
N ASP A 25 27.39 27.07 11.32
CA ASP A 25 28.29 26.07 11.91
C ASP A 25 27.60 25.22 13.00
N TYR A 26 26.51 25.74 13.55
CA TYR A 26 25.67 25.05 14.52
C TYR A 26 24.36 24.50 13.94
N ASP A 27 24.23 24.44 12.62
CA ASP A 27 23.03 24.01 11.89
C ASP A 27 21.79 24.89 12.13
N PHE A 28 21.96 26.16 12.53
CA PHE A 28 20.88 27.13 12.67
C PHE A 28 20.87 28.11 11.51
N GLN A 29 19.66 28.47 11.05
CA GLN A 29 19.43 29.44 10.00
C GLN A 29 18.54 30.57 10.53
N TYR A 30 18.98 31.79 10.33
CA TYR A 30 18.17 32.97 10.62
C TYR A 30 16.92 33.01 9.76
N ALA A 31 15.73 33.01 10.41
CA ALA A 31 14.45 33.06 9.74
C ALA A 31 13.87 34.48 9.69
N GLY A 32 14.10 35.26 10.74
CA GLY A 32 13.57 36.61 10.83
C GLY A 32 13.77 37.25 12.20
N GLU A 33 13.23 38.46 12.35
CA GLU A 33 13.24 39.20 13.60
C GLU A 33 11.87 39.90 13.85
N ALA A 34 11.54 40.11 15.08
CA ALA A 34 10.37 40.87 15.52
C ALA A 34 10.77 41.86 16.60
N SER A 35 10.13 43.04 16.65
CA SER A 35 10.38 44.07 17.62
C SER A 35 9.35 44.11 18.77
N ASN A 36 8.35 43.25 18.72
CA ASN A 36 7.31 43.10 19.72
C ASN A 36 6.56 41.79 19.58
N VAL A 37 5.70 41.45 20.55
CA VAL A 37 4.92 40.22 20.57
C VAL A 37 3.99 40.08 19.39
N TYR A 38 3.35 41.17 18.94
CA TYR A 38 2.43 41.13 17.80
C TYR A 38 3.14 40.69 16.50
N GLN A 39 4.27 41.32 16.19
CA GLN A 39 5.07 40.97 15.03
C GLN A 39 5.64 39.53 15.11
N ALA A 40 5.97 39.10 16.35
CA ALA A 40 6.43 37.69 16.54
C ALA A 40 5.31 36.71 16.24
N MET A 41 4.09 36.93 16.70
CA MET A 41 2.95 36.08 16.42
C MET A 41 2.59 36.07 14.92
N GLU A 42 2.51 37.26 14.29
CA GLU A 42 2.27 37.37 12.85
C GLU A 42 3.33 36.60 12.03
N PHE A 43 4.59 36.66 12.45
CA PHE A 43 5.66 35.92 11.80
C PHE A 43 5.47 34.41 11.95
N LEU A 44 5.11 33.94 13.14
CA LEU A 44 4.93 32.52 13.47
C LEU A 44 3.71 31.90 12.80
N GLU A 45 2.66 32.67 12.52
CA GLU A 45 1.52 32.20 11.71
C GLU A 45 1.90 31.73 10.30
N HIS A 46 2.95 32.32 9.73
CA HIS A 46 3.37 32.06 8.35
C HIS A 46 4.69 31.31 8.23
N ASN A 47 5.44 31.20 9.32
CA ASN A 47 6.79 30.64 9.33
C ASN A 47 6.99 29.68 10.51
N ALA A 48 7.35 28.44 10.22
CA ALA A 48 7.81 27.51 11.24
C ALA A 48 9.25 27.87 11.66
N VAL A 49 9.50 27.89 12.98
CA VAL A 49 10.83 28.04 13.57
C VAL A 49 10.98 27.06 14.72
N GLU A 50 12.19 26.57 14.93
CA GLU A 50 12.51 25.65 16.02
C GLU A 50 13.02 26.38 17.27
N LEU A 51 13.51 27.61 17.10
CA LEU A 51 14.06 28.40 18.21
C LEU A 51 13.57 29.85 18.15
N ILE A 52 13.22 30.40 19.33
CA ILE A 52 12.99 31.82 19.53
C ILE A 52 14.02 32.33 20.58
N LEU A 53 14.76 33.36 20.20
CA LEU A 53 15.57 34.14 21.12
C LEU A 53 14.70 35.35 21.56
N LEU A 54 14.26 35.36 22.80
CA LEU A 54 13.19 36.23 23.28
C LEU A 54 13.67 37.16 24.40
N ASP A 55 13.57 38.45 24.15
CA ASP A 55 13.67 39.44 25.25
C ASP A 55 12.41 39.45 26.09
N ILE A 56 12.58 39.50 27.42
CA ILE A 56 11.45 39.66 28.36
C ILE A 56 10.98 41.10 28.42
N SER A 57 11.89 42.08 28.40
CA SER A 57 11.64 43.47 28.80
C SER A 57 11.34 44.35 27.57
N MET A 58 10.24 44.07 26.89
CA MET A 58 9.79 44.86 25.74
C MET A 58 8.66 45.83 26.13
N PRO A 59 8.60 47.05 25.52
CA PRO A 59 7.52 48.00 25.77
C PRO A 59 6.15 47.47 25.36
N GLY A 60 5.15 47.67 26.22
CA GLY A 60 3.76 47.25 25.96
C GLY A 60 3.49 45.82 26.42
N GLN A 61 3.70 44.83 25.57
CA GLN A 61 3.61 43.40 25.92
C GLN A 61 4.99 42.82 26.20
N SER A 62 5.13 42.11 27.31
CA SER A 62 6.38 41.48 27.70
C SER A 62 6.65 40.18 26.95
N GLY A 63 7.88 39.72 26.93
CA GLY A 63 8.20 38.40 26.40
C GLY A 63 7.46 37.25 27.13
N MET A 64 7.07 37.47 28.41
CA MET A 64 6.25 36.51 29.14
C MET A 64 4.84 36.36 28.54
N ASP A 65 4.30 37.42 27.93
CA ASP A 65 3.00 37.35 27.27
C ASP A 65 3.08 36.53 26.00
N LEU A 66 4.20 36.62 25.26
CA LEU A 66 4.46 35.72 24.10
C LEU A 66 4.53 34.25 24.56
N LEU A 67 5.21 33.95 25.66
CA LEU A 67 5.28 32.59 26.20
C LEU A 67 3.90 32.01 26.54
N LYS A 68 3.00 32.81 27.11
CA LYS A 68 1.61 32.41 27.40
C LYS A 68 0.84 32.12 26.15
N LEU A 69 0.93 32.97 25.13
CA LEU A 69 0.28 32.77 23.84
C LEU A 69 0.78 31.48 23.14
N LEU A 70 2.09 31.22 23.17
CA LEU A 70 2.67 30.00 22.61
C LEU A 70 2.25 28.73 23.36
N ASP A 71 1.92 28.83 24.66
CA ASP A 71 1.43 27.70 25.46
C ASP A 71 -0.04 27.36 25.19
N GLU A 72 -0.83 28.36 24.77
CA GLU A 72 -2.24 28.17 24.41
C GLU A 72 -2.44 27.57 23.02
N GLU A 73 -1.44 27.67 22.12
CA GLU A 73 -1.51 27.11 20.76
C GLU A 73 -1.21 25.61 20.74
N LYS A 74 -2.00 24.86 19.96
CA LYS A 74 -1.90 23.39 19.83
C LYS A 74 -0.83 22.92 18.85
N HIS A 75 0.06 23.78 18.37
CA HIS A 75 1.12 23.45 17.41
C HIS A 75 2.42 23.03 18.09
N PRO A 76 3.34 22.35 17.39
CA PRO A 76 4.65 22.06 17.96
C PRO A 76 5.33 23.37 18.36
N ARG A 77 5.51 23.52 19.66
CA ARG A 77 6.03 24.73 20.27
C ARG A 77 7.52 24.87 19.95
N PRO A 78 7.96 26.05 19.48
CA PRO A 78 9.39 26.32 19.35
C PRO A 78 10.10 26.34 20.70
N HIS A 79 11.34 25.94 20.74
CA HIS A 79 12.21 26.13 21.88
C HIS A 79 12.44 27.62 22.10
N VAL A 80 12.51 28.05 23.35
CA VAL A 80 12.71 29.47 23.68
C VAL A 80 13.94 29.62 24.56
N ILE A 81 14.86 30.48 24.16
CA ILE A 81 15.96 30.99 24.97
C ILE A 81 15.65 32.43 25.33
N ILE A 82 15.58 32.69 26.61
CA ILE A 82 15.26 34.02 27.12
C ILE A 82 16.52 34.87 27.16
N LEU A 83 16.39 36.13 26.76
CA LEU A 83 17.39 37.16 26.82
C LEU A 83 16.91 38.25 27.79
N THR A 84 17.69 38.66 28.78
CA THR A 84 17.25 39.67 29.74
C THR A 84 18.40 40.50 30.32
N GLY A 85 18.14 41.77 30.58
CA GLY A 85 19.07 42.68 31.27
C GLY A 85 19.03 42.58 32.80
N PHE A 86 18.06 41.88 33.37
CA PHE A 86 17.87 41.82 34.81
C PHE A 86 18.03 40.38 35.32
N ALA A 87 18.91 40.23 36.32
CA ALA A 87 19.08 38.96 37.03
C ALA A 87 18.02 38.75 38.09
N THR A 88 16.73 39.05 37.81
CA THR A 88 15.67 38.85 38.77
C THR A 88 15.24 37.40 38.77
N PHE A 89 15.47 36.73 39.87
CA PHE A 89 15.12 35.32 40.10
C PHE A 89 13.63 35.00 39.84
N GLU A 90 12.78 36.00 39.95
CA GLU A 90 11.33 35.86 39.74
C GLU A 90 10.97 35.57 38.26
N TYR A 91 11.53 36.31 37.33
CA TYR A 91 11.30 36.07 35.88
C TYR A 91 11.88 34.73 35.40
N ALA A 92 13.06 34.36 35.87
CA ALA A 92 13.65 33.07 35.57
C ALA A 92 12.77 31.90 36.07
N ARG A 93 12.24 32.02 37.30
CA ARG A 93 11.35 31.02 37.90
C ARG A 93 10.00 30.92 37.20
N GLU A 94 9.45 32.04 36.74
CA GLU A 94 8.20 32.07 36.00
C GLU A 94 8.39 31.46 34.56
N ALA A 95 9.45 31.82 33.89
CA ALA A 95 9.80 31.29 32.57
C ALA A 95 10.02 29.77 32.59
N LEU A 96 10.62 29.21 33.61
CA LEU A 96 10.78 27.77 33.80
C LEU A 96 9.44 27.01 33.81
N LYS A 97 8.35 27.63 34.27
CA LYS A 97 7.00 27.01 34.23
C LYS A 97 6.50 26.82 32.81
N PHE A 98 6.97 27.65 31.88
CA PHE A 98 6.66 27.58 30.47
C PHE A 98 7.66 26.71 29.69
N GLY A 99 8.57 25.98 30.35
CA GLY A 99 9.47 25.04 29.69
C GLY A 99 10.45 25.71 28.73
N VAL A 100 10.96 26.91 29.07
CA VAL A 100 12.03 27.54 28.27
C VAL A 100 13.31 26.73 28.34
N SER A 101 14.04 26.67 27.19
CA SER A 101 15.22 25.83 27.06
C SER A 101 16.44 26.41 27.78
N ASP A 102 16.57 27.73 27.82
CA ASP A 102 17.69 28.41 28.49
C ASP A 102 17.37 29.88 28.80
N TYR A 103 18.27 30.51 29.58
CA TYR A 103 18.14 31.89 30.06
C TYR A 103 19.51 32.59 30.02
N LEU A 104 19.65 33.64 29.20
CA LEU A 104 20.90 34.34 28.96
C LEU A 104 20.80 35.80 29.48
N LEU A 105 21.82 36.23 30.22
CA LEU A 105 21.94 37.63 30.70
C LEU A 105 22.57 38.53 29.63
N LYS A 106 21.96 39.69 29.40
CA LYS A 106 22.56 40.75 28.61
C LYS A 106 23.67 41.46 29.43
N PRO A 107 24.83 41.84 28.88
CA PRO A 107 25.19 41.69 27.47
C PRO A 107 25.49 40.27 27.08
N ILE A 108 24.91 39.82 25.95
CA ILE A 108 25.05 38.45 25.46
C ILE A 108 26.50 38.25 24.96
N ARG A 109 27.20 37.33 25.60
CA ARG A 109 28.58 36.96 25.18
C ARG A 109 28.52 35.81 24.18
N PRO A 110 29.37 35.84 23.13
CA PRO A 110 29.42 34.76 22.14
C PRO A 110 29.57 33.37 22.76
N GLU A 111 30.40 33.26 23.81
CA GLU A 111 30.67 31.97 24.45
C GLU A 111 29.42 31.38 25.15
N THR A 112 28.65 32.25 25.84
CA THR A 112 27.42 31.81 26.51
C THR A 112 26.32 31.47 25.51
N LEU A 113 26.20 32.26 24.45
CA LEU A 113 25.26 31.98 23.37
C LEU A 113 25.61 30.66 22.65
N THR A 114 26.89 30.45 22.33
CA THR A 114 27.37 29.21 21.71
C THR A 114 27.08 27.99 22.58
N ALA A 115 27.32 28.08 23.90
CA ALA A 115 27.03 26.98 24.81
C ALA A 115 25.53 26.62 24.84
N ALA A 116 24.65 27.62 24.93
CA ALA A 116 23.19 27.45 24.91
C ALA A 116 22.70 26.81 23.57
N ILE A 117 23.18 27.34 22.45
CA ILE A 117 22.83 26.84 21.11
C ILE A 117 23.33 25.40 20.91
N THR A 118 24.55 25.07 21.37
CA THR A 118 25.09 23.70 21.26
C THR A 118 24.25 22.72 22.10
N SER A 119 23.85 23.11 23.31
CA SER A 119 22.98 22.29 24.15
C SER A 119 21.63 22.07 23.52
N LEU A 120 21.00 23.13 23.00
CA LEU A 120 19.72 23.07 22.31
C LEU A 120 19.78 22.21 21.05
N LYS A 121 20.84 22.35 20.25
CA LYS A 121 21.05 21.52 19.08
C LYS A 121 21.04 20.05 19.41
N ALA A 122 21.76 19.66 20.46
CA ALA A 122 21.81 18.25 20.91
C ALA A 122 20.43 17.74 21.39
N GLU A 123 19.55 18.60 21.88
CA GLU A 123 18.16 18.27 22.24
C GLU A 123 17.31 18.10 21.01
N LEU A 124 17.31 19.05 20.08
CA LEU A 124 16.61 19.01 18.80
C LEU A 124 17.02 17.78 17.94
N ASP A 125 18.30 17.47 17.89
CA ASP A 125 18.80 16.29 17.17
C ASP A 125 18.29 14.97 17.79
N ARG A 126 18.18 14.90 19.11
CA ARG A 126 17.59 13.76 19.82
C ARG A 126 16.08 13.62 19.56
N GLU A 127 15.35 14.72 19.59
CA GLU A 127 13.90 14.73 19.27
C GLU A 127 13.65 14.32 17.84
N SER A 128 14.39 14.88 16.88
CA SER A 128 14.31 14.52 15.47
C SER A 128 14.63 13.04 15.23
N SER A 129 15.67 12.53 15.90
CA SER A 129 16.08 11.12 15.80
C SER A 129 15.00 10.18 16.38
N ARG A 130 14.39 10.55 17.52
CA ARG A 130 13.28 9.79 18.11
C ARG A 130 12.06 9.78 17.20
N ALA A 131 11.67 10.92 16.64
CA ALA A 131 10.55 11.02 15.72
C ALA A 131 10.79 10.16 14.46
N LYS A 132 11.98 10.21 13.88
CA LYS A 132 12.36 9.37 12.73
C LYS A 132 12.33 7.88 13.08
N ALA A 133 12.83 7.49 14.24
CA ALA A 133 12.82 6.09 14.70
C ALA A 133 11.40 5.57 14.91
N LEU A 134 10.50 6.37 15.48
CA LEU A 134 9.08 6.02 15.64
C LEU A 134 8.39 5.81 14.29
N LEU A 135 8.55 6.75 13.35
CA LEU A 135 8.03 6.63 12.00
C LEU A 135 8.57 5.36 11.31
N GLN A 136 9.87 5.09 11.44
CA GLN A 136 10.46 3.89 10.85
C GLN A 136 9.91 2.60 11.46
N LEU A 137 9.65 2.57 12.77
CA LEU A 137 9.00 1.43 13.43
C LEU A 137 7.57 1.22 12.95
N GLU A 138 6.79 2.30 12.81
CA GLU A 138 5.43 2.24 12.26
C GLU A 138 5.41 1.71 10.83
N TRP A 139 6.29 2.23 9.96
CA TRP A 139 6.43 1.75 8.58
C TRP A 139 6.84 0.27 8.53
N THR A 140 7.80 -0.13 9.36
CA THR A 140 8.25 -1.53 9.41
C THR A 140 7.14 -2.45 9.91
N SER A 141 6.42 -2.05 10.95
CA SER A 141 5.28 -2.80 11.49
C SER A 141 4.18 -2.97 10.44
N ALA A 142 3.80 -1.90 9.75
CA ALA A 142 2.79 -1.95 8.68
C ALA A 142 3.23 -2.85 7.51
N ALA A 143 4.50 -2.80 7.13
CA ALA A 143 5.05 -3.65 6.07
C ALA A 143 5.04 -5.15 6.46
N ILE A 144 5.41 -5.46 7.71
CA ILE A 144 5.37 -6.83 8.24
C ILE A 144 3.92 -7.34 8.29
N GLU A 145 2.99 -6.52 8.76
CA GLU A 145 1.57 -6.88 8.81
C GLU A 145 1.02 -7.15 7.39
N GLN A 146 1.33 -6.30 6.43
CA GLN A 146 0.92 -6.47 5.05
C GLN A 146 1.48 -7.76 4.44
N GLU A 147 2.77 -8.07 4.67
CA GLU A 147 3.39 -9.28 4.17
C GLU A 147 2.83 -10.53 4.87
N THR A 148 2.58 -10.48 6.17
CA THR A 148 1.95 -11.56 6.93
C THR A 148 0.56 -11.86 6.39
N ARG A 149 -0.26 -10.82 6.14
CA ARG A 149 -1.59 -10.95 5.53
C ARG A 149 -1.49 -11.55 4.13
N ARG A 150 -0.56 -11.09 3.30
CA ARG A 150 -0.33 -11.63 1.95
C ARG A 150 0.03 -13.10 1.98
N ASN A 151 0.93 -13.51 2.87
CA ASN A 151 1.34 -14.90 3.04
C ASN A 151 0.20 -15.78 3.54
N PHE A 152 -0.60 -15.29 4.48
CA PHE A 152 -1.79 -15.99 4.97
C PHE A 152 -2.75 -16.31 3.81
N PHE A 153 -3.16 -15.32 3.02
CA PHE A 153 -4.10 -15.54 1.92
C PHE A 153 -3.51 -16.42 0.83
N ARG A 154 -2.23 -16.28 0.50
CA ARG A 154 -1.56 -17.18 -0.44
C ARG A 154 -1.64 -18.64 0.02
N ASN A 155 -1.37 -18.91 1.29
CA ASN A 155 -1.49 -20.24 1.87
C ASN A 155 -2.93 -20.75 1.86
N LEU A 156 -3.88 -19.90 2.23
CA LEU A 156 -5.32 -20.22 2.19
C LEU A 156 -5.75 -20.63 0.77
N TYR A 157 -5.38 -19.88 -0.26
CA TYR A 157 -5.75 -20.20 -1.65
C TYR A 157 -5.07 -21.45 -2.21
N THR A 158 -3.92 -21.84 -1.68
CA THR A 158 -3.25 -23.11 -2.02
C THR A 158 -3.73 -24.31 -1.19
N GLY A 159 -4.70 -24.13 -0.33
CA GLY A 159 -5.28 -25.19 0.50
C GLY A 159 -4.56 -25.45 1.83
N HIS A 160 -3.55 -24.64 2.16
CA HIS A 160 -2.85 -24.72 3.45
C HIS A 160 -3.59 -23.85 4.48
N ILE A 161 -4.63 -24.43 5.11
CA ILE A 161 -5.44 -23.74 6.10
C ILE A 161 -4.80 -23.91 7.48
N PRO A 162 -4.29 -22.87 8.14
CA PRO A 162 -3.74 -22.97 9.49
C PRO A 162 -4.85 -23.20 10.53
N ASP A 163 -4.53 -23.81 11.67
CA ASP A 163 -5.49 -24.14 12.74
C ASP A 163 -6.33 -22.95 13.23
N ARG A 164 -5.75 -21.73 13.19
CA ARG A 164 -6.41 -20.47 13.58
C ARG A 164 -6.87 -19.61 12.40
N ALA A 165 -7.10 -20.20 11.24
CA ALA A 165 -7.44 -19.46 10.04
C ALA A 165 -8.66 -18.56 10.20
N ASN A 166 -9.71 -19.03 10.88
CA ASN A 166 -10.93 -18.25 11.08
C ASN A 166 -10.71 -17.05 12.00
N GLU A 167 -9.92 -17.19 13.08
CA GLU A 167 -9.54 -16.07 13.95
C GLU A 167 -8.75 -14.99 13.18
N LEU A 168 -7.83 -15.43 12.32
CA LEU A 168 -7.06 -14.51 11.47
C LEU A 168 -7.95 -13.81 10.43
N LEU A 169 -8.91 -14.50 9.84
CA LEU A 169 -9.87 -13.90 8.92
C LEU A 169 -10.70 -12.81 9.60
N GLU A 170 -11.16 -13.04 10.83
CA GLU A 170 -11.85 -12.02 11.63
C GLU A 170 -10.97 -10.80 11.91
N THR A 171 -9.68 -11.00 12.19
CA THR A 171 -8.70 -9.91 12.36
C THR A 171 -8.57 -9.06 11.09
N TYR A 172 -8.73 -9.67 9.91
CA TYR A 172 -8.74 -8.97 8.62
C TYR A 172 -10.13 -8.43 8.22
N GLY A 173 -11.11 -8.46 9.12
CA GLY A 173 -12.45 -7.92 8.93
C GLY A 173 -13.42 -8.88 8.21
N ILE A 174 -13.06 -10.15 8.04
CA ILE A 174 -13.92 -11.15 7.41
C ILE A 174 -14.78 -11.81 8.47
N ARG A 175 -16.09 -11.65 8.36
CA ARG A 175 -17.08 -12.18 9.32
C ARG A 175 -17.51 -13.61 8.93
N PRO A 176 -17.41 -14.59 9.82
CA PRO A 176 -17.80 -15.98 9.54
C PRO A 176 -19.26 -16.15 9.10
N SER A 177 -20.16 -15.29 9.63
CA SER A 177 -21.59 -15.32 9.33
C SER A 177 -21.97 -14.72 7.98
N SER A 178 -21.05 -14.02 7.31
CA SER A 178 -21.32 -13.32 6.05
C SER A 178 -20.91 -14.16 4.84
N ARG A 179 -21.56 -13.88 3.71
CA ARG A 179 -21.20 -14.45 2.41
C ARG A 179 -20.34 -13.46 1.63
N TYR A 180 -19.38 -13.98 0.90
CA TYR A 180 -18.45 -13.16 0.12
C TYR A 180 -18.49 -13.52 -1.36
N LEU A 181 -18.57 -12.53 -2.22
CA LEU A 181 -18.23 -12.71 -3.63
C LEU A 181 -16.69 -12.76 -3.72
N ILE A 182 -16.16 -13.86 -4.23
CA ILE A 182 -14.73 -14.00 -4.54
C ILE A 182 -14.56 -13.75 -6.03
N LEU A 183 -13.78 -12.71 -6.36
CA LEU A 183 -13.51 -12.31 -7.73
C LEU A 183 -12.02 -12.40 -8.00
N ILE A 184 -11.62 -13.16 -9.01
CA ILE A 184 -10.23 -13.27 -9.49
C ILE A 184 -10.09 -12.41 -10.74
N LEU A 185 -9.07 -11.55 -10.75
CA LEU A 185 -8.76 -10.66 -11.87
C LEU A 185 -7.31 -10.83 -12.32
N ASP A 186 -7.10 -10.84 -13.62
CA ASP A 186 -5.78 -10.77 -14.25
C ASP A 186 -5.84 -9.98 -15.54
N THR A 187 -4.70 -9.51 -16.04
CA THR A 187 -4.60 -8.73 -17.28
C THR A 187 -3.89 -9.51 -18.38
N ILE A 188 -4.44 -9.45 -19.58
CA ILE A 188 -3.79 -10.01 -20.78
C ILE A 188 -3.18 -8.89 -21.62
N SER A 189 -1.98 -9.14 -22.13
CA SER A 189 -1.38 -8.30 -23.19
C SER A 189 -2.02 -8.62 -24.55
N LYS A 190 -2.44 -7.59 -25.28
CA LYS A 190 -2.95 -7.76 -26.65
C LYS A 190 -1.91 -8.36 -27.62
N ASN A 191 -0.63 -8.24 -27.33
CA ASN A 191 0.45 -8.60 -28.25
C ASN A 191 1.13 -9.95 -27.94
N GLY A 192 0.62 -10.74 -26.98
CA GLY A 192 1.17 -12.08 -26.67
C GLY A 192 2.61 -12.10 -26.15
N HIS A 193 3.26 -10.96 -25.99
CA HIS A 193 4.61 -10.89 -25.45
C HIS A 193 4.59 -10.98 -23.92
N ASP A 194 5.47 -11.80 -23.38
CA ASP A 194 5.70 -11.91 -21.96
C ASP A 194 6.12 -10.53 -21.40
N ARG A 195 5.31 -9.97 -20.50
CA ARG A 195 5.61 -8.68 -19.86
C ARG A 195 6.63 -8.90 -18.77
N HIS A 196 7.56 -7.96 -18.63
CA HIS A 196 8.47 -7.93 -17.48
C HIS A 196 7.66 -7.81 -16.17
N ASP A 197 8.15 -8.40 -15.10
CA ASP A 197 7.45 -8.45 -13.80
C ASP A 197 7.02 -7.07 -13.29
N GLY A 198 7.83 -6.02 -13.52
CA GLY A 198 7.49 -4.65 -13.18
C GLY A 198 6.23 -4.13 -13.89
N GLN A 199 6.03 -4.49 -15.16
CA GLN A 199 4.83 -4.10 -15.91
C GLN A 199 3.59 -4.84 -15.41
N LYS A 200 3.69 -6.13 -15.10
CA LYS A 200 2.59 -6.92 -14.50
C LYS A 200 2.16 -6.33 -13.16
N GLN A 201 3.11 -5.86 -12.37
CA GLN A 201 2.81 -5.19 -11.09
C GLN A 201 2.10 -3.86 -11.28
N ALA A 202 2.53 -3.03 -12.25
CA ALA A 202 1.88 -1.75 -12.57
C ALA A 202 0.44 -1.97 -13.07
N ASP A 203 0.23 -2.94 -13.97
CA ASP A 203 -1.09 -3.30 -14.49
C ASP A 203 -2.03 -3.75 -13.36
N ARG A 204 -1.53 -4.57 -12.43
CA ARG A 204 -2.30 -5.01 -11.24
C ARG A 204 -2.69 -3.85 -10.34
N LEU A 205 -1.78 -2.90 -10.08
CA LEU A 205 -2.10 -1.70 -9.31
C LEU A 205 -3.18 -0.86 -10.01
N ALA A 206 -3.10 -0.71 -11.33
CA ALA A 206 -4.11 -0.01 -12.11
C ALA A 206 -5.49 -0.68 -11.99
N VAL A 207 -5.55 -2.02 -12.07
CA VAL A 207 -6.79 -2.79 -11.88
C VAL A 207 -7.32 -2.62 -10.46
N ASN A 208 -6.47 -2.74 -9.43
CA ASN A 208 -6.87 -2.57 -8.04
C ASN A 208 -7.45 -1.16 -7.79
N ASN A 209 -6.84 -0.11 -8.33
CA ASN A 209 -7.37 1.25 -8.24
C ASN A 209 -8.76 1.39 -8.90
N CYS A 210 -9.00 0.71 -10.03
CA CYS A 210 -10.34 0.68 -10.65
C CYS A 210 -11.36 -0.02 -9.75
N VAL A 211 -10.96 -1.12 -9.10
CA VAL A 211 -11.81 -1.84 -8.14
C VAL A 211 -12.17 -0.95 -6.97
N GLU A 212 -11.18 -0.28 -6.37
CA GLU A 212 -11.38 0.64 -5.25
C GLU A 212 -12.34 1.78 -5.61
N GLN A 213 -12.16 2.41 -6.77
CA GLN A 213 -13.05 3.48 -7.24
C GLN A 213 -14.49 3.03 -7.48
N LEU A 214 -14.68 1.78 -7.92
CA LEU A 214 -16.00 1.24 -8.22
C LEU A 214 -16.73 0.78 -6.95
N LEU A 215 -16.00 0.30 -5.94
CA LEU A 215 -16.52 -0.34 -4.73
C LEU A 215 -16.54 0.57 -3.50
N ALA A 216 -15.64 1.53 -3.41
CA ALA A 216 -15.70 2.54 -2.34
C ALA A 216 -16.83 3.54 -2.67
N PRO A 217 -17.85 3.70 -1.91
CA PRO A 217 -18.13 3.56 -0.48
C PRO A 217 -19.23 2.52 -0.16
N ALA A 218 -19.53 1.57 -1.03
CA ALA A 218 -20.79 0.81 -0.96
C ALA A 218 -20.69 -0.50 -0.13
N CYS A 219 -19.52 -1.13 -0.01
CA CYS A 219 -19.37 -2.42 0.67
C CYS A 219 -17.96 -2.63 1.22
N PHE A 220 -17.83 -3.55 2.19
CA PHE A 220 -16.52 -4.04 2.62
C PHE A 220 -15.89 -4.85 1.49
N TYR A 221 -14.62 -4.54 1.20
CA TYR A 221 -13.81 -5.32 0.26
C TYR A 221 -12.39 -5.52 0.79
N LEU A 222 -11.80 -6.63 0.39
CA LEU A 222 -10.41 -6.96 0.67
C LEU A 222 -9.74 -7.43 -0.61
N ILE A 223 -8.65 -6.80 -1.00
CA ILE A 223 -7.85 -7.16 -2.17
C ILE A 223 -6.58 -7.85 -1.71
N THR A 224 -6.35 -9.07 -2.19
CA THR A 224 -5.17 -9.87 -1.88
C THR A 224 -4.59 -10.48 -3.16
N PRO A 225 -3.27 -10.64 -3.31
CA PRO A 225 -2.72 -11.40 -4.41
C PRO A 225 -2.79 -12.90 -4.10
N ASP A 226 -3.00 -13.72 -5.11
CA ASP A 226 -2.76 -15.16 -5.02
C ASP A 226 -1.28 -15.52 -5.27
N GLY A 227 -0.96 -16.81 -5.25
CA GLY A 227 0.41 -17.32 -5.49
C GLY A 227 0.95 -17.06 -6.89
N TYR A 228 0.09 -16.70 -7.84
CA TYR A 228 0.43 -16.44 -9.24
C TYR A 228 0.42 -14.94 -9.58
N GLY A 229 0.20 -14.08 -8.58
CA GLY A 229 0.21 -12.63 -8.75
C GLY A 229 -1.09 -12.04 -9.30
N ARG A 230 -2.19 -12.82 -9.38
CA ARG A 230 -3.51 -12.32 -9.74
C ARG A 230 -4.14 -11.58 -8.56
N SER A 231 -5.01 -10.62 -8.83
CA SER A 231 -5.79 -9.94 -7.78
C SER A 231 -7.00 -10.80 -7.42
N VAL A 232 -7.10 -11.16 -6.14
CA VAL A 232 -8.28 -11.83 -5.56
C VAL A 232 -9.00 -10.83 -4.67
N ILE A 233 -10.28 -10.61 -4.95
CA ILE A 233 -11.10 -9.63 -4.25
C ILE A 233 -12.20 -10.36 -3.52
N LEU A 234 -12.29 -10.14 -2.22
CA LEU A 234 -13.38 -10.60 -1.37
C LEU A 234 -14.32 -9.43 -1.14
N LEU A 235 -15.58 -9.58 -1.50
CA LEU A 235 -16.62 -8.57 -1.38
C LEU A 235 -17.74 -9.07 -0.48
N GLU A 236 -18.00 -8.35 0.61
CA GLU A 236 -19.11 -8.65 1.50
C GLU A 236 -20.36 -7.87 1.07
N ASN A 237 -21.52 -8.53 1.11
CA ASN A 237 -22.83 -7.89 0.89
C ASN A 237 -22.93 -7.05 -0.39
N LEU A 238 -22.64 -7.68 -1.53
CA LEU A 238 -22.91 -7.03 -2.81
C LEU A 238 -24.37 -6.54 -2.83
N PRO A 239 -24.64 -5.28 -3.23
CA PRO A 239 -26.02 -4.82 -3.37
C PRO A 239 -26.81 -5.79 -4.25
N ALA A 240 -28.03 -6.13 -3.85
CA ALA A 240 -28.87 -7.08 -4.59
C ALA A 240 -29.14 -6.65 -6.06
N SER A 241 -28.89 -5.38 -6.36
CA SER A 241 -28.99 -4.80 -7.70
C SER A 241 -27.78 -5.09 -8.61
N ILE A 242 -26.65 -5.59 -8.07
CA ILE A 242 -25.43 -5.80 -8.86
C ILE A 242 -25.08 -7.28 -8.82
N SER A 243 -25.13 -7.97 -9.95
CA SER A 243 -24.63 -9.33 -10.09
C SER A 243 -23.11 -9.35 -10.24
N GLY A 244 -22.47 -10.48 -9.90
CA GLY A 244 -21.02 -10.66 -10.15
C GLY A 244 -20.67 -10.47 -11.64
N GLN A 245 -21.54 -10.83 -12.54
CA GLN A 245 -21.36 -10.62 -13.98
C GLN A 245 -21.41 -9.13 -14.36
N GLU A 246 -22.32 -8.38 -13.80
CA GLU A 246 -22.42 -6.94 -14.04
C GLU A 246 -21.19 -6.20 -13.48
N LEU A 247 -20.75 -6.58 -12.28
CA LEU A 247 -19.53 -6.03 -11.69
C LEU A 247 -18.31 -6.28 -12.59
N THR A 248 -18.13 -7.52 -13.05
CA THR A 248 -17.01 -7.86 -13.94
C THR A 248 -17.07 -7.10 -15.26
N SER A 249 -18.26 -6.95 -15.87
CA SER A 249 -18.44 -6.21 -17.11
C SER A 249 -18.12 -4.72 -16.96
N ARG A 250 -18.52 -4.11 -15.84
CA ARG A 250 -18.18 -2.71 -15.52
C ARG A 250 -16.69 -2.52 -15.31
N LEU A 251 -16.02 -3.44 -14.59
CA LEU A 251 -14.58 -3.41 -14.40
C LEU A 251 -13.80 -3.57 -15.71
N GLN A 252 -14.24 -4.49 -16.57
CA GLN A 252 -13.63 -4.70 -17.89
C GLN A 252 -13.75 -3.44 -18.78
N ALA A 253 -14.93 -2.80 -18.78
CA ALA A 253 -15.14 -1.55 -19.52
C ALA A 253 -14.20 -0.45 -19.00
N LEU A 254 -14.14 -0.25 -17.68
CA LEU A 254 -13.33 0.78 -17.03
C LEU A 254 -11.82 0.58 -17.27
N VAL A 255 -11.33 -0.66 -17.12
CA VAL A 255 -9.92 -1.00 -17.33
C VAL A 255 -9.53 -0.86 -18.81
N ARG A 256 -10.42 -1.24 -19.73
CA ARG A 256 -10.20 -1.08 -21.17
C ARG A 256 -10.14 0.39 -21.58
N GLU A 257 -11.05 1.21 -21.06
CA GLU A 257 -11.16 2.63 -21.38
C GLU A 257 -9.93 3.42 -20.87
N ARG A 258 -9.53 3.19 -19.62
CA ARG A 258 -8.48 3.99 -18.97
C ARG A 258 -7.06 3.52 -19.27
N PHE A 259 -6.86 2.20 -19.38
CA PHE A 259 -5.52 1.61 -19.44
C PHE A 259 -5.27 0.82 -20.73
N HIS A 260 -6.30 0.69 -21.60
CA HIS A 260 -6.23 -0.11 -22.83
C HIS A 260 -5.83 -1.59 -22.60
N LEU A 261 -6.11 -2.11 -21.40
CA LEU A 261 -5.85 -3.48 -20.98
C LEU A 261 -7.08 -4.36 -21.19
N SER A 262 -6.85 -5.63 -21.50
CA SER A 262 -7.89 -6.66 -21.46
C SER A 262 -7.87 -7.34 -20.09
N LEU A 263 -9.02 -7.38 -19.42
CA LEU A 263 -9.17 -7.94 -18.08
C LEU A 263 -9.83 -9.32 -18.16
N LEU A 264 -9.16 -10.33 -17.63
CA LEU A 264 -9.74 -11.64 -17.37
C LEU A 264 -10.38 -11.65 -15.98
N SER A 265 -11.49 -12.38 -15.86
CA SER A 265 -12.20 -12.46 -14.58
C SER A 265 -12.87 -13.81 -14.37
N GLY A 266 -12.89 -14.26 -13.13
CA GLY A 266 -13.71 -15.38 -12.68
C GLY A 266 -14.28 -15.06 -11.29
N TYR A 267 -15.51 -15.45 -11.01
CA TYR A 267 -16.13 -15.16 -9.72
C TYR A 267 -17.02 -16.29 -9.21
N SER A 268 -17.16 -16.39 -7.89
CA SER A 268 -18.06 -17.30 -7.19
C SER A 268 -18.46 -16.68 -5.84
N ILE A 269 -19.46 -17.26 -5.18
CA ILE A 269 -19.93 -16.77 -3.88
C ILE A 269 -19.65 -17.84 -2.83
N SER A 270 -19.02 -17.47 -1.72
CA SER A 270 -18.79 -18.37 -0.59
C SER A 270 -20.10 -18.66 0.17
N ALA A 271 -20.21 -19.81 0.77
CA ALA A 271 -21.33 -20.14 1.64
C ALA A 271 -21.30 -19.34 2.95
N SER A 272 -20.09 -19.09 3.48
CA SER A 272 -19.83 -18.28 4.67
C SER A 272 -18.46 -17.59 4.56
N GLY A 273 -18.06 -16.85 5.62
CA GLY A 273 -16.73 -16.26 5.75
C GLY A 273 -15.69 -17.19 6.38
N ASN A 274 -15.99 -18.46 6.59
CA ASN A 274 -15.03 -19.42 7.09
C ASN A 274 -13.97 -19.78 6.04
N ALA A 275 -12.76 -20.13 6.49
CA ALA A 275 -11.62 -20.41 5.64
C ALA A 275 -11.90 -21.49 4.58
N GLY A 276 -12.61 -22.56 4.94
CA GLY A 276 -12.98 -23.64 4.02
C GLY A 276 -13.93 -23.17 2.92
N ASP A 277 -14.94 -22.37 3.26
CA ASP A 277 -15.91 -21.85 2.30
C ASP A 277 -15.29 -20.79 1.37
N ILE A 278 -14.37 -19.96 1.89
CA ILE A 278 -13.59 -19.00 1.09
C ILE A 278 -12.69 -19.75 0.11
N LEU A 279 -12.00 -20.81 0.56
CA LEU A 279 -11.16 -21.63 -0.32
C LEU A 279 -12.00 -22.29 -1.42
N ALA A 280 -13.13 -22.90 -1.07
CA ALA A 280 -14.03 -23.52 -2.04
C ALA A 280 -14.53 -22.50 -3.09
N ALA A 281 -14.92 -21.32 -2.64
CA ALA A 281 -15.33 -20.23 -3.55
C ALA A 281 -14.18 -19.72 -4.41
N TYR A 282 -12.97 -19.62 -3.88
CA TYR A 282 -11.77 -19.28 -4.66
C TYR A 282 -11.51 -20.32 -5.76
N GLN A 283 -11.58 -21.63 -5.44
CA GLN A 283 -11.39 -22.71 -6.41
C GLN A 283 -12.44 -22.67 -7.52
N ASN A 284 -13.71 -22.43 -7.15
CA ASN A 284 -14.79 -22.24 -8.13
C ASN A 284 -14.54 -20.99 -9.02
N SER A 285 -14.13 -19.87 -8.41
CA SER A 285 -13.79 -18.65 -9.16
C SER A 285 -12.63 -18.87 -10.13
N LEU A 286 -11.66 -19.70 -9.73
CA LEU A 286 -10.52 -20.08 -10.55
C LEU A 286 -10.93 -20.96 -11.74
N GLN A 287 -11.85 -21.90 -11.55
CA GLN A 287 -12.42 -22.68 -12.64
C GLN A 287 -13.11 -21.76 -13.67
N PHE A 288 -13.92 -20.82 -13.23
CA PHE A 288 -14.59 -19.87 -14.12
C PHE A 288 -13.62 -18.92 -14.81
N PHE A 289 -12.57 -18.49 -14.12
CA PHE A 289 -11.49 -17.71 -14.71
C PHE A 289 -10.84 -18.45 -15.89
N TRP A 290 -10.48 -19.74 -15.73
CA TRP A 290 -9.85 -20.54 -16.77
C TRP A 290 -10.82 -20.86 -17.92
N LEU A 291 -12.08 -21.18 -17.62
CA LEU A 291 -13.07 -21.44 -18.66
C LEU A 291 -13.29 -20.21 -19.56
N ARG A 292 -13.36 -19.01 -18.95
CA ARG A 292 -13.46 -17.77 -19.74
C ARG A 292 -12.20 -17.45 -20.51
N THR A 293 -11.03 -17.80 -19.99
CA THR A 293 -9.76 -17.63 -20.70
C THR A 293 -9.70 -18.49 -21.94
N ILE A 294 -10.17 -19.75 -21.86
CA ILE A 294 -10.09 -20.72 -22.94
C ILE A 294 -11.20 -20.53 -23.98
N TYR A 295 -12.42 -20.30 -23.51
CA TYR A 295 -13.62 -20.30 -24.35
C TYR A 295 -14.16 -18.89 -24.67
N GLY A 296 -13.65 -17.85 -24.04
CA GLY A 296 -14.08 -16.47 -24.18
C GLY A 296 -15.06 -15.99 -23.10
N GLU A 297 -15.25 -14.71 -23.02
CA GLU A 297 -16.00 -14.02 -21.94
C GLU A 297 -17.50 -14.32 -21.94
N THR A 298 -18.08 -14.73 -23.06
CA THR A 298 -19.53 -14.92 -23.25
C THR A 298 -20.02 -16.32 -22.89
N ILE A 299 -19.15 -17.16 -22.32
CA ILE A 299 -19.54 -18.54 -22.00
C ILE A 299 -20.57 -18.58 -20.88
N ASP A 300 -21.66 -19.30 -21.11
CA ASP A 300 -22.60 -19.67 -20.07
C ASP A 300 -22.08 -20.90 -19.32
N ILE A 301 -21.61 -20.65 -18.11
CA ILE A 301 -20.96 -21.65 -17.25
C ILE A 301 -21.94 -22.77 -16.85
N SER A 302 -23.25 -22.50 -16.86
CA SER A 302 -24.28 -23.51 -16.58
C SER A 302 -24.33 -24.61 -17.65
N GLN A 303 -23.77 -24.35 -18.83
CA GLN A 303 -23.69 -25.29 -19.95
C GLN A 303 -22.42 -26.13 -19.93
N VAL A 304 -21.48 -25.90 -18.98
CA VAL A 304 -20.28 -26.70 -18.81
C VAL A 304 -20.67 -28.04 -18.13
N LEU A 305 -20.97 -29.02 -18.93
CA LEU A 305 -21.32 -30.38 -18.48
C LEU A 305 -20.12 -31.31 -18.67
N MET A 306 -20.08 -32.39 -17.87
CA MET A 306 -19.15 -33.49 -18.13
C MET A 306 -19.37 -34.01 -19.56
N PRO A 307 -18.32 -34.15 -20.37
CA PRO A 307 -18.46 -34.60 -21.75
C PRO A 307 -19.05 -35.99 -21.79
N SER A 308 -19.85 -36.26 -22.82
CA SER A 308 -20.44 -37.59 -23.03
C SER A 308 -19.35 -38.65 -23.35
N LEU A 309 -19.64 -39.91 -23.02
CA LEU A 309 -18.74 -41.04 -23.30
C LEU A 309 -18.14 -41.03 -24.74
N PRO A 310 -18.94 -40.82 -25.80
CA PRO A 310 -18.40 -40.78 -27.15
C PRO A 310 -17.38 -39.66 -27.40
N VAL A 311 -17.50 -38.55 -26.67
CA VAL A 311 -16.53 -37.45 -26.77
C VAL A 311 -15.23 -37.77 -26.03
N LEU A 312 -15.33 -38.42 -24.85
CA LEU A 312 -14.15 -38.95 -24.14
C LEU A 312 -13.42 -40.03 -24.92
N ASP A 313 -14.15 -40.96 -25.58
CA ASP A 313 -13.58 -41.97 -26.45
C ASP A 313 -12.84 -41.32 -27.63
N SER A 314 -13.42 -40.30 -28.23
CA SER A 314 -12.78 -39.55 -29.33
C SER A 314 -11.51 -38.86 -28.89
N LEU A 315 -11.49 -38.29 -27.70
CA LEU A 315 -10.33 -37.62 -27.08
C LEU A 315 -9.21 -38.66 -26.80
N SER A 316 -9.59 -39.78 -26.20
CA SER A 316 -8.67 -40.88 -25.93
C SER A 316 -8.05 -41.47 -27.22
N ALA A 317 -8.84 -41.62 -28.28
CA ALA A 317 -8.36 -42.07 -29.57
C ALA A 317 -7.37 -41.08 -30.22
N LEU A 318 -7.62 -39.78 -30.11
CA LEU A 318 -6.72 -38.75 -30.60
C LEU A 318 -5.41 -38.71 -29.80
N ASN A 319 -5.48 -38.85 -28.47
CA ASN A 319 -4.28 -38.95 -27.63
C ASN A 319 -3.42 -40.16 -27.93
N ASN A 320 -4.02 -41.33 -28.17
CA ASN A 320 -3.28 -42.50 -28.57
C ASN A 320 -2.60 -42.34 -29.94
N ARG A 321 -3.25 -41.65 -30.87
CA ARG A 321 -2.63 -41.32 -32.15
C ARG A 321 -1.45 -40.36 -31.98
N LEU A 322 -1.63 -39.31 -31.17
CA LEU A 322 -0.56 -38.36 -30.85
C LEU A 322 0.67 -39.06 -30.26
N ARG A 323 0.48 -40.05 -29.37
CA ARG A 323 1.58 -40.89 -28.85
C ARG A 323 2.31 -41.63 -29.92
N LEU A 324 1.58 -42.22 -30.89
CA LEU A 324 2.18 -42.91 -32.02
C LEU A 324 2.94 -41.97 -32.94
N ASP A 325 2.40 -40.78 -33.23
CA ASP A 325 3.03 -39.76 -34.04
C ASP A 325 4.33 -39.25 -33.42
N LEU A 326 4.31 -39.04 -32.08
CA LEU A 326 5.50 -38.66 -31.32
C LEU A 326 6.59 -39.73 -31.39
N SER A 327 6.25 -41.02 -31.20
CA SER A 327 7.20 -42.11 -31.31
C SER A 327 7.70 -42.34 -32.73
N GLY A 328 6.84 -42.09 -33.73
CA GLY A 328 7.17 -42.16 -35.14
C GLY A 328 7.88 -40.95 -35.74
N ARG A 329 8.11 -39.88 -34.94
CA ARG A 329 8.71 -38.58 -35.35
C ARG A 329 7.98 -37.94 -36.54
N GLN A 330 6.66 -38.08 -36.60
CA GLN A 330 5.82 -37.50 -37.64
C GLN A 330 5.27 -36.13 -37.22
N GLU A 331 6.08 -35.08 -37.35
CA GLU A 331 5.76 -33.73 -36.85
C GLU A 331 4.47 -33.17 -37.42
N ALA A 332 4.23 -33.31 -38.72
CA ALA A 332 3.01 -32.82 -39.37
C ALA A 332 1.74 -33.53 -38.88
N ALA A 333 1.80 -34.85 -38.66
CA ALA A 333 0.69 -35.62 -38.10
C ALA A 333 0.43 -35.28 -36.65
N MET A 334 1.50 -35.05 -35.86
CA MET A 334 1.43 -34.61 -34.48
C MET A 334 0.70 -33.27 -34.36
N LEU A 335 1.11 -32.25 -35.12
CA LEU A 335 0.46 -30.94 -35.12
C LEU A 335 -1.01 -31.05 -35.54
N HIS A 336 -1.33 -31.82 -36.55
CA HIS A 336 -2.70 -32.06 -36.99
C HIS A 336 -3.56 -32.71 -35.89
N ASN A 337 -3.04 -33.71 -35.17
CA ASN A 337 -3.77 -34.35 -34.08
C ASN A 337 -3.90 -33.47 -32.85
N LEU A 338 -2.91 -32.60 -32.52
CA LEU A 338 -3.01 -31.58 -31.51
C LEU A 338 -4.14 -30.58 -31.84
N ASP A 339 -4.18 -30.07 -33.08
CA ASP A 339 -5.25 -29.14 -33.50
C ASP A 339 -6.64 -29.76 -33.32
N ARG A 340 -6.79 -31.06 -33.69
CA ARG A 340 -8.04 -31.80 -33.51
C ARG A 340 -8.43 -31.97 -32.05
N ILE A 341 -7.46 -32.21 -31.16
CA ILE A 341 -7.68 -32.26 -29.72
C ILE A 341 -8.22 -30.88 -29.21
N PHE A 342 -7.53 -29.79 -29.57
CA PHE A 342 -7.96 -28.43 -29.17
C PHE A 342 -9.33 -28.09 -29.75
N ILE A 343 -9.65 -28.43 -30.97
CA ILE A 343 -10.98 -28.22 -31.57
C ILE A 343 -12.03 -29.02 -30.78
N LEU A 344 -11.77 -30.26 -30.42
CA LEU A 344 -12.69 -31.09 -29.64
C LEU A 344 -12.92 -30.53 -28.26
N LEU A 345 -11.85 -30.14 -27.54
CA LEU A 345 -11.89 -29.54 -26.22
C LEU A 345 -12.68 -28.23 -26.27
N LYS A 346 -12.45 -27.38 -27.26
CA LYS A 346 -13.15 -26.10 -27.43
C LYS A 346 -14.63 -26.28 -27.78
N LYS A 347 -14.97 -27.32 -28.55
CA LYS A 347 -16.35 -27.57 -28.97
C LYS A 347 -17.26 -28.06 -27.82
N HIS A 348 -16.72 -28.83 -26.91
CA HIS A 348 -17.50 -29.57 -25.91
C HIS A 348 -17.40 -29.04 -24.47
N LEU A 349 -16.80 -27.84 -24.27
CA LEU A 349 -16.77 -27.14 -22.99
C LEU A 349 -16.41 -28.05 -21.78
N PHE A 350 -15.25 -28.67 -21.85
CA PHE A 350 -14.77 -29.56 -20.78
C PHE A 350 -14.62 -28.83 -19.45
N PRO A 351 -14.96 -29.46 -18.32
CA PRO A 351 -14.61 -28.98 -17.00
C PRO A 351 -13.11 -28.78 -16.86
N ILE A 352 -12.68 -27.78 -16.08
CA ILE A 352 -11.25 -27.43 -15.96
C ILE A 352 -10.39 -28.60 -15.51
N GLN A 353 -10.90 -29.44 -14.58
CA GLN A 353 -10.18 -30.62 -14.09
C GLN A 353 -9.89 -31.63 -15.19
N ALA A 354 -10.84 -31.83 -16.11
CA ALA A 354 -10.65 -32.70 -17.27
C ALA A 354 -9.64 -32.07 -18.24
N LEU A 355 -9.67 -30.75 -18.44
CA LEU A 355 -8.70 -30.02 -19.27
C LEU A 355 -7.30 -30.07 -18.65
N GLU A 356 -7.16 -29.84 -17.34
CA GLU A 356 -5.87 -29.95 -16.64
C GLU A 356 -5.27 -31.34 -16.76
N SER A 357 -6.07 -32.40 -16.53
CA SER A 357 -5.64 -33.76 -16.68
C SER A 357 -5.14 -34.03 -18.10
N GLU A 358 -5.84 -33.52 -19.11
CA GLU A 358 -5.49 -33.69 -20.51
C GLU A 358 -4.21 -32.93 -20.89
N ILE A 359 -4.08 -31.66 -20.44
CA ILE A 359 -2.88 -30.86 -20.67
C ILE A 359 -1.66 -31.51 -20.00
N VAL A 360 -1.79 -31.99 -18.76
CA VAL A 360 -0.70 -32.69 -18.05
C VAL A 360 -0.32 -33.95 -18.79
N SER A 361 -1.27 -34.72 -19.34
CA SER A 361 -1.01 -35.90 -20.18
C SER A 361 -0.24 -35.53 -21.43
N LEU A 362 -0.63 -34.46 -22.13
CA LEU A 362 0.05 -33.96 -23.33
C LEU A 362 1.48 -33.47 -23.04
N MET A 363 1.64 -32.70 -21.95
CA MET A 363 2.97 -32.26 -21.50
C MET A 363 3.87 -33.44 -21.12
N GLY A 364 3.33 -34.43 -20.38
CA GLY A 364 4.07 -35.63 -20.01
C GLY A 364 4.58 -36.38 -21.26
N MET A 365 3.75 -36.51 -22.29
CA MET A 365 4.16 -37.09 -23.56
C MET A 365 5.29 -36.31 -24.26
N ALA A 366 5.17 -34.96 -24.28
CA ALA A 366 6.19 -34.12 -24.90
C ALA A 366 7.52 -34.16 -24.14
N ILE A 367 7.51 -34.19 -22.82
CA ILE A 367 8.71 -34.29 -21.97
C ILE A 367 9.38 -35.67 -22.18
N HIS A 368 8.59 -36.75 -22.16
CA HIS A 368 9.12 -38.09 -22.38
C HIS A 368 9.82 -38.23 -23.76
N HIS A 369 9.21 -37.70 -24.80
CA HIS A 369 9.79 -37.67 -26.13
C HIS A 369 11.08 -36.81 -26.22
N ALA A 370 11.13 -35.68 -25.48
CA ALA A 370 12.33 -34.84 -25.42
C ALA A 370 13.49 -35.49 -24.63
N ALA A 371 13.17 -36.33 -23.63
CA ALA A 371 14.17 -37.05 -22.84
C ALA A 371 14.77 -38.26 -23.58
N GLU A 372 14.11 -38.80 -24.63
CA GLU A 372 14.59 -39.89 -25.45
C GLU A 372 15.49 -39.41 -26.63
N LYS A 373 15.69 -38.11 -26.76
CA LYS A 373 16.62 -37.47 -27.71
C LYS A 373 17.94 -37.14 -27.07
#